data_d009fdb5e3309f0cbc033644250bfd67
#
_entry.id   d009fdb5e3309f0cbc033644250bfd67
#
_cell.length_a   1.000
_cell.length_b   1.000
_cell.length_c   1.000
_cell.angle_alpha   90.00
_cell.angle_beta   90.00
_cell.angle_gamma   90.00
#
_symmetry.space_group_name_H-M   'P 1'
#
loop_
_entity.id
_entity.type
_entity.pdbx_description
1 polymer ?
#
loop_
_entity_poly.entity_id
_entity_poly.type
_entity_poly.pdbx_seq_one_letter_code
_entity_poly.pdbx_strand_id
1 'polypeptide(L)'
;MEIMRMNADHVASVAAIEKECFGRDAWSEKSVSGELTNALALWLVAVEGGTVAGYVGSQTVCNETDMMNVAVTADFRRQGIGEKLVTALVEELKAIESHSLTLEVRASNTPAQALYEKLGFTEVGRRPRYYQNPKEDALILRKEF
;
A
#
# COMPACT_ATOMS: atom_id res chain seq x y z
N MET A 1 2.38 -5.47 -18.12
CA MET A 1 2.62 -4.79 -16.83
C MET A 1 3.50 -5.65 -15.96
N GLU A 2 4.48 -5.05 -15.33
CA GLU A 2 5.42 -5.76 -14.48
C GLU A 2 5.37 -5.20 -13.06
N ILE A 3 5.40 -6.10 -12.07
CA ILE A 3 5.48 -5.70 -10.66
C ILE A 3 6.88 -6.04 -10.17
N MET A 4 7.57 -5.06 -9.59
CA MET A 4 8.93 -5.21 -9.15
C MET A 4 9.20 -4.39 -7.89
N ARG A 5 10.32 -4.64 -7.25
CA ARG A 5 10.73 -3.83 -6.10
C ARG A 5 11.04 -2.41 -6.53
N MET A 6 10.62 -1.44 -5.72
CA MET A 6 10.93 -0.04 -5.95
C MET A 6 12.43 0.19 -5.91
N ASN A 7 12.94 0.95 -6.88
CA ASN A 7 14.33 1.40 -6.87
C ASN A 7 14.39 2.92 -6.99
N ALA A 8 15.60 3.48 -7.03
CA ALA A 8 15.78 4.94 -7.05
C ALA A 8 15.08 5.62 -8.23
N ASP A 9 14.98 4.95 -9.38
CA ASP A 9 14.35 5.51 -10.57
C ASP A 9 12.82 5.64 -10.43
N HIS A 10 12.24 4.94 -9.48
CA HIS A 10 10.79 4.95 -9.26
C HIS A 10 10.33 5.99 -8.23
N VAL A 11 11.25 6.50 -7.40
CA VAL A 11 10.91 7.33 -6.23
C VAL A 11 10.10 8.58 -6.60
N ALA A 12 10.54 9.31 -7.62
CA ALA A 12 9.83 10.53 -8.03
C ALA A 12 8.40 10.23 -8.48
N SER A 13 8.20 9.13 -9.22
CA SER A 13 6.87 8.73 -9.68
C SER A 13 5.98 8.29 -8.52
N VAL A 14 6.53 7.54 -7.57
CA VAL A 14 5.78 7.12 -6.36
C VAL A 14 5.35 8.36 -5.56
N ALA A 15 6.26 9.30 -5.34
CA ALA A 15 5.94 10.54 -4.63
C ALA A 15 4.87 11.35 -5.35
N ALA A 16 4.89 11.37 -6.69
CA ALA A 16 3.86 12.06 -7.47
C ALA A 16 2.48 11.41 -7.31
N ILE A 17 2.43 10.07 -7.29
CA ILE A 17 1.18 9.33 -7.07
C ILE A 17 0.67 9.57 -5.64
N GLU A 18 1.58 9.58 -4.65
CA GLU A 18 1.24 9.92 -3.26
C GLU A 18 0.56 11.27 -3.19
N LYS A 19 1.14 12.27 -3.82
CA LYS A 19 0.59 13.63 -3.84
C LYS A 19 -0.77 13.68 -4.52
N GLU A 20 -0.93 12.99 -5.64
CA GLU A 20 -2.19 12.90 -6.39
C GLU A 20 -3.30 12.29 -5.52
N CYS A 21 -2.99 11.21 -4.80
CA CYS A 21 -3.99 10.42 -4.09
C CYS A 21 -4.23 10.87 -2.65
N PHE A 22 -3.24 11.44 -1.98
CA PHE A 22 -3.31 11.72 -0.55
C PHE A 22 -3.11 13.20 -0.19
N GLY A 23 -2.76 14.05 -1.14
CA GLY A 23 -2.64 15.49 -0.90
C GLY A 23 -1.71 15.84 0.26
N ARG A 24 -2.28 16.44 1.32
CA ARG A 24 -1.51 16.87 2.50
C ARG A 24 -0.89 15.71 3.27
N ASP A 25 -1.50 14.54 3.21
CA ASP A 25 -1.06 13.36 3.95
C ASP A 25 -0.05 12.54 3.15
N ALA A 26 0.32 13.00 1.96
CA ALA A 26 1.25 12.29 1.10
C ALA A 26 2.66 12.25 1.71
N TRP A 27 3.32 11.13 1.51
CA TRP A 27 4.74 11.01 1.81
C TRP A 27 5.53 11.92 0.85
N SER A 28 6.53 12.60 1.37
CA SER A 28 7.43 13.40 0.53
C SER A 28 8.35 12.50 -0.28
N GLU A 29 8.92 13.03 -1.35
CA GLU A 29 9.91 12.30 -2.14
C GLU A 29 11.09 11.86 -1.27
N LYS A 30 11.53 12.73 -0.35
CA LYS A 30 12.61 12.41 0.59
C LYS A 30 12.24 11.22 1.49
N SER A 31 11.01 11.18 1.99
CA SER A 31 10.55 10.08 2.85
C SER A 31 10.44 8.78 2.08
N VAL A 32 9.94 8.82 0.85
CA VAL A 32 9.88 7.64 -0.02
C VAL A 32 11.29 7.14 -0.34
N SER A 33 12.20 8.06 -0.67
CA SER A 33 13.61 7.71 -0.95
C SER A 33 14.27 7.03 0.25
N GLY A 34 13.95 7.47 1.46
CA GLY A 34 14.48 6.87 2.69
C GLY A 34 14.11 5.40 2.86
N GLU A 35 13.01 4.98 2.26
CA GLU A 35 12.55 3.58 2.35
C GLU A 35 13.44 2.63 1.55
N LEU A 36 14.20 3.13 0.57
CA LEU A 36 15.13 2.30 -0.20
C LEU A 36 16.24 1.71 0.67
N THR A 37 16.60 2.39 1.75
CA THR A 37 17.65 1.94 2.66
C THR A 37 17.11 1.47 4.01
N ASN A 38 15.79 1.44 4.16
CA ASN A 38 15.16 0.93 5.38
C ASN A 38 15.08 -0.59 5.32
N ALA A 39 15.88 -1.27 6.15
CA ALA A 39 15.94 -2.73 6.16
C ALA A 39 14.59 -3.41 6.49
N LEU A 40 13.67 -2.69 7.12
CA LEU A 40 12.34 -3.20 7.50
C LEU A 40 11.31 -2.99 6.39
N ALA A 41 11.62 -2.19 5.39
CA ALA A 41 10.66 -1.79 4.36
C ALA A 41 10.70 -2.71 3.14
N LEU A 42 9.52 -2.90 2.54
CA LEU A 42 9.39 -3.56 1.24
C LEU A 42 8.35 -2.77 0.45
N TRP A 43 8.79 -2.15 -0.64
CA TRP A 43 7.94 -1.38 -1.54
C TRP A 43 7.97 -1.99 -2.93
N LEU A 44 6.79 -2.20 -3.51
CA LEU A 44 6.64 -2.72 -4.87
C LEU A 44 5.99 -1.67 -5.75
N VAL A 45 6.39 -1.65 -7.02
CA VAL A 45 5.80 -0.78 -8.04
C VAL A 45 5.25 -1.62 -9.18
N ALA A 46 4.17 -1.14 -9.80
CA ALA A 46 3.62 -1.69 -11.03
C ALA A 46 4.03 -0.78 -12.16
N VAL A 47 4.74 -1.32 -13.14
CA VAL A 47 5.29 -0.56 -14.27
C VAL A 47 4.66 -1.02 -15.56
N GLU A 48 4.13 -0.09 -16.34
CA GLU A 48 3.54 -0.34 -17.64
C GLU A 48 4.22 0.56 -18.68
N GLY A 49 4.90 -0.04 -19.64
CA GLY A 49 5.57 0.73 -20.70
C GLY A 49 6.54 1.78 -20.19
N GLY A 50 7.27 1.49 -19.11
CA GLY A 50 8.21 2.41 -18.51
C GLY A 50 7.59 3.44 -17.56
N THR A 51 6.26 3.42 -17.38
CA THR A 51 5.55 4.35 -16.50
C THR A 51 5.10 3.62 -15.24
N VAL A 52 5.33 4.22 -14.07
CA VAL A 52 4.85 3.68 -12.80
C VAL A 52 3.34 3.94 -12.71
N ALA A 53 2.57 2.86 -12.71
CA ALA A 53 1.11 2.92 -12.66
C ALA A 53 0.58 2.95 -11.23
N GLY A 54 1.33 2.38 -10.29
CA GLY A 54 0.93 2.29 -8.90
C GLY A 54 2.04 1.70 -8.05
N TYR A 55 1.80 1.65 -6.74
CA TYR A 55 2.77 1.14 -5.78
C TYR A 55 2.07 0.62 -4.53
N VAL A 56 2.78 -0.18 -3.75
CA VAL A 56 2.40 -0.56 -2.39
C VAL A 56 3.64 -0.53 -1.51
N GLY A 57 3.52 0.06 -0.34
CA GLY A 57 4.62 0.15 0.62
C GLY A 57 4.28 -0.57 1.92
N SER A 58 5.25 -1.22 2.52
CA SER A 58 5.08 -1.98 3.76
C SER A 58 6.31 -1.92 4.65
N GLN A 59 6.10 -2.27 5.91
CA GLN A 59 7.15 -2.38 6.90
C GLN A 59 6.90 -3.60 7.77
N THR A 60 7.94 -4.42 7.99
CA THR A 60 7.84 -5.64 8.79
C THR A 60 8.67 -5.50 10.06
N VAL A 61 8.04 -5.73 11.21
CA VAL A 61 8.68 -5.72 12.52
C VAL A 61 8.24 -6.99 13.26
N CYS A 62 9.21 -7.75 13.76
CA CYS A 62 8.91 -8.98 14.51
C CYS A 62 8.00 -9.94 13.75
N ASN A 63 8.24 -10.10 12.46
CA ASN A 63 7.48 -10.99 11.56
C ASN A 63 6.01 -10.58 11.35
N GLU A 64 5.65 -9.36 11.69
CA GLU A 64 4.33 -8.80 11.42
C GLU A 64 4.49 -7.59 10.51
N THR A 65 3.71 -7.53 9.44
CA THR A 65 3.82 -6.49 8.43
C THR A 65 2.65 -5.52 8.51
N ASP A 66 2.97 -4.23 8.43
CA ASP A 66 1.97 -3.18 8.26
C ASP A 66 2.08 -2.61 6.84
N MET A 67 0.95 -2.45 6.18
CA MET A 67 0.91 -1.74 4.90
C MET A 67 0.92 -0.25 5.20
N MET A 68 1.90 0.47 4.62
CA MET A 68 1.99 1.92 4.77
C MET A 68 0.98 2.63 3.89
N ASN A 69 1.03 2.35 2.59
CA ASN A 69 0.11 2.91 1.60
C ASN A 69 0.04 2.02 0.36
N VAL A 70 -1.05 2.13 -0.37
CA VAL A 70 -1.22 1.55 -1.69
C VAL A 70 -2.02 2.54 -2.54
N ALA A 71 -1.57 2.80 -3.76
CA ALA A 71 -2.27 3.69 -4.66
C ALA A 71 -1.97 3.39 -6.12
N VAL A 72 -2.94 3.72 -6.97
CA VAL A 72 -2.85 3.59 -8.43
C VAL A 72 -3.19 4.97 -9.01
N THR A 73 -2.36 5.46 -9.94
CA THR A 73 -2.62 6.75 -10.59
C THR A 73 -3.91 6.69 -11.43
N ALA A 74 -4.58 7.82 -11.59
CA ALA A 74 -5.89 7.91 -12.22
C ALA A 74 -5.96 7.24 -13.60
N ASP A 75 -4.91 7.39 -14.40
CA ASP A 75 -4.88 6.86 -15.77
C ASP A 75 -4.90 5.33 -15.84
N PHE A 76 -4.57 4.66 -14.74
CA PHE A 76 -4.45 3.22 -14.69
C PHE A 76 -5.47 2.55 -13.75
N ARG A 77 -6.45 3.30 -13.26
CA ARG A 77 -7.47 2.75 -12.37
C ARG A 77 -8.42 1.80 -13.11
N ARG A 78 -9.11 0.96 -12.34
CA ARG A 78 -10.09 -0.03 -12.84
C ARG A 78 -9.47 -1.10 -13.73
N GLN A 79 -8.18 -1.37 -13.57
CA GLN A 79 -7.48 -2.43 -14.31
C GLN A 79 -6.98 -3.55 -13.38
N GLY A 80 -7.38 -3.51 -12.10
CA GLY A 80 -6.98 -4.53 -11.13
C GLY A 80 -5.54 -4.41 -10.65
N ILE A 81 -4.89 -3.26 -10.84
CA ILE A 81 -3.48 -3.06 -10.47
C ILE A 81 -3.29 -3.08 -8.97
N GLY A 82 -4.19 -2.45 -8.21
CA GLY A 82 -4.14 -2.48 -6.75
C GLY A 82 -4.20 -3.90 -6.21
N GLU A 83 -5.10 -4.71 -6.75
CA GLU A 83 -5.21 -6.13 -6.37
C GLU A 83 -3.91 -6.88 -6.68
N LYS A 84 -3.33 -6.66 -7.85
CA LYS A 84 -2.07 -7.31 -8.24
C LYS A 84 -0.92 -6.90 -7.35
N LEU A 85 -0.86 -5.62 -6.96
CA LEU A 85 0.17 -5.13 -6.05
C LEU A 85 0.06 -5.78 -4.68
N VAL A 86 -1.14 -5.82 -4.11
CA VAL A 86 -1.35 -6.44 -2.79
C VAL A 86 -1.06 -7.94 -2.85
N THR A 87 -1.51 -8.61 -3.90
CA THR A 87 -1.26 -10.04 -4.08
C THR A 87 0.25 -10.33 -4.18
N ALA A 88 0.97 -9.53 -4.95
CA ALA A 88 2.43 -9.66 -5.07
C ALA A 88 3.12 -9.39 -3.74
N LEU A 89 2.65 -8.40 -2.98
CA LEU A 89 3.20 -8.10 -1.66
C LEU A 89 3.01 -9.30 -0.73
N VAL A 90 1.82 -9.89 -0.69
CA VAL A 90 1.55 -11.06 0.15
C VAL A 90 2.51 -12.21 -0.18
N GLU A 91 2.75 -12.47 -1.46
CA GLU A 91 3.68 -13.54 -1.86
C GLU A 91 5.12 -13.25 -1.39
N GLU A 92 5.57 -12.00 -1.53
CA GLU A 92 6.89 -11.60 -1.04
C GLU A 92 6.99 -11.72 0.48
N LEU A 93 5.93 -11.35 1.20
CA LEU A 93 5.90 -11.43 2.65
C LEU A 93 5.92 -12.88 3.16
N LYS A 94 5.23 -13.78 2.47
CA LYS A 94 5.30 -15.20 2.80
C LYS A 94 6.71 -15.75 2.61
N ALA A 95 7.41 -15.29 1.57
CA ALA A 95 8.78 -15.72 1.28
C ALA A 95 9.77 -15.30 2.38
N ILE A 96 9.53 -14.18 3.06
CA ILE A 96 10.35 -13.73 4.19
C ILE A 96 9.79 -14.17 5.54
N GLU A 97 8.81 -15.10 5.52
CA GLU A 97 8.21 -15.67 6.73
C GLU A 97 7.49 -14.67 7.63
N SER A 98 6.92 -13.62 7.04
CA SER A 98 6.02 -12.74 7.77
C SER A 98 4.75 -13.53 8.14
N HIS A 99 4.18 -13.24 9.30
CA HIS A 99 2.99 -13.94 9.78
C HIS A 99 1.69 -13.29 9.32
N SER A 100 1.72 -12.01 8.99
CA SER A 100 0.49 -11.26 8.72
C SER A 100 0.73 -9.96 7.97
N LEU A 101 -0.34 -9.44 7.38
CA LEU A 101 -0.36 -8.10 6.79
C LEU A 101 -1.57 -7.37 7.37
N THR A 102 -1.33 -6.22 7.99
CA THR A 102 -2.37 -5.38 8.58
C THR A 102 -2.39 -4.03 7.85
N LEU A 103 -3.58 -3.49 7.64
CA LEU A 103 -3.74 -2.20 6.99
C LEU A 103 -4.89 -1.42 7.62
N GLU A 104 -4.95 -0.13 7.32
CA GLU A 104 -6.03 0.74 7.75
C GLU A 104 -6.72 1.29 6.52
N VAL A 105 -8.05 1.40 6.57
CA VAL A 105 -8.87 1.89 5.47
C VAL A 105 -9.97 2.78 6.04
N ARG A 106 -10.30 3.88 5.33
CA ARG A 106 -11.40 4.74 5.75
C ARG A 106 -12.71 3.97 5.82
N ALA A 107 -13.50 4.22 6.86
CA ALA A 107 -14.78 3.56 7.06
C ALA A 107 -15.75 3.76 5.88
N SER A 108 -15.61 4.88 5.16
CA SER A 108 -16.45 5.17 3.99
C SER A 108 -15.95 4.55 2.69
N ASN A 109 -14.72 4.01 2.67
CA ASN A 109 -14.13 3.47 1.44
C ASN A 109 -14.57 2.02 1.23
N THR A 110 -15.85 1.86 0.87
CA THR A 110 -16.45 0.53 0.68
C THR A 110 -15.85 -0.27 -0.48
N PRO A 111 -15.45 0.36 -1.62
CA PRO A 111 -14.78 -0.40 -2.67
C PRO A 111 -13.45 -1.03 -2.21
N ALA A 112 -12.64 -0.30 -1.44
CA ALA A 112 -11.40 -0.83 -0.91
C ALA A 112 -11.65 -1.96 0.09
N GLN A 113 -12.64 -1.79 0.96
CA GLN A 113 -13.03 -2.83 1.92
C GLN A 113 -13.45 -4.12 1.21
N ALA A 114 -14.23 -4.00 0.14
CA ALA A 114 -14.66 -5.15 -0.65
C ALA A 114 -13.46 -5.86 -1.30
N LEU A 115 -12.50 -5.10 -1.81
CA LEU A 115 -11.28 -5.65 -2.40
C LEU A 115 -10.50 -6.45 -1.35
N TYR A 116 -10.27 -5.87 -0.19
CA TYR A 116 -9.49 -6.55 0.85
C TYR A 116 -10.21 -7.77 1.40
N GLU A 117 -11.53 -7.71 1.55
CA GLU A 117 -12.33 -8.88 1.94
C GLU A 117 -12.16 -10.01 0.92
N LYS A 118 -12.25 -9.68 -0.36
CA LYS A 118 -12.02 -10.64 -1.46
C LYS A 118 -10.65 -11.29 -1.36
N LEU A 119 -9.64 -10.54 -0.92
CA LEU A 119 -8.27 -11.04 -0.78
C LEU A 119 -8.02 -11.76 0.55
N GLY A 120 -9.03 -11.91 1.38
CA GLY A 120 -8.94 -12.70 2.61
C GLY A 120 -8.63 -11.90 3.87
N PHE A 121 -8.76 -10.57 3.82
CA PHE A 121 -8.60 -9.74 5.00
C PHE A 121 -9.90 -9.71 5.80
N THR A 122 -9.77 -9.61 7.12
CA THR A 122 -10.91 -9.48 8.03
C THR A 122 -10.72 -8.26 8.93
N GLU A 123 -11.83 -7.66 9.36
CA GLU A 123 -11.79 -6.53 10.28
C GLU A 123 -11.42 -7.04 11.67
N VAL A 124 -10.36 -6.47 12.26
CA VAL A 124 -9.91 -6.84 13.61
C VAL A 124 -10.00 -5.69 14.60
N GLY A 125 -10.34 -4.49 14.14
CA GLY A 125 -10.48 -3.35 15.03
C GLY A 125 -10.87 -2.10 14.28
N ARG A 126 -10.96 -1.00 15.02
CA ARG A 126 -11.34 0.30 14.49
C ARG A 126 -10.60 1.37 15.28
N ARG A 127 -10.08 2.38 14.58
CA ARG A 127 -9.47 3.57 15.20
C ARG A 127 -10.42 4.74 15.01
N PRO A 128 -11.14 5.19 16.06
CA PRO A 128 -12.05 6.32 15.92
C PRO A 128 -11.29 7.59 15.55
N ARG A 129 -11.83 8.35 14.61
CA ARG A 129 -11.32 9.67 14.21
C ARG A 129 -9.84 9.67 13.79
N TYR A 130 -9.39 8.56 13.20
CA TYR A 130 -7.99 8.39 12.80
C TYR A 130 -7.60 9.31 11.64
N TYR A 131 -8.48 9.43 10.63
CA TYR A 131 -8.23 10.27 9.46
C TYR A 131 -8.69 11.71 9.68
N GLN A 132 -8.03 12.63 8.97
CA GLN A 132 -8.41 14.04 8.91
C GLN A 132 -8.79 14.39 7.47
N ASN A 133 -9.50 15.48 7.26
CA ASN A 133 -9.84 16.07 5.96
C ASN A 133 -10.55 15.10 4.97
N PRO A 134 -11.71 14.48 5.26
CA PRO A 134 -12.53 14.69 6.45
C PRO A 134 -12.12 13.78 7.62
N LYS A 135 -12.58 14.16 8.80
CA LYS A 135 -12.39 13.35 10.01
C LYS A 135 -13.24 12.08 9.89
N GLU A 136 -12.62 10.95 10.05
CA GLU A 136 -13.27 9.67 9.82
C GLU A 136 -12.56 8.54 10.55
N ASP A 137 -13.31 7.50 10.91
CA ASP A 137 -12.74 6.31 11.53
C ASP A 137 -11.93 5.51 10.51
N ALA A 138 -10.92 4.80 11.00
CA ALA A 138 -10.22 3.78 10.24
C ALA A 138 -10.69 2.40 10.67
N LEU A 139 -10.96 1.53 9.70
CA LEU A 139 -11.11 0.11 9.97
C LEU A 139 -9.73 -0.52 9.89
N ILE A 140 -9.44 -1.41 10.83
CA ILE A 140 -8.17 -2.16 10.82
C ILE A 140 -8.48 -3.53 10.24
N LEU A 141 -7.86 -3.83 9.11
CA LEU A 141 -8.03 -5.10 8.41
C LEU A 141 -6.74 -5.90 8.47
N ARG A 142 -6.86 -7.21 8.65
CA ARG A 142 -5.71 -8.09 8.80
C ARG A 142 -5.91 -9.39 8.04
N LYS A 143 -4.83 -9.83 7.40
CA LYS A 143 -4.74 -11.15 6.77
C LYS A 143 -3.60 -11.90 7.44
N GLU A 144 -3.91 -13.08 7.97
CA GLU A 144 -2.88 -13.97 8.51
C GLU A 144 -2.46 -14.97 7.44
N PHE A 145 -1.21 -15.32 7.46
CA PHE A 145 -0.61 -16.22 6.45
C PHE A 145 -0.48 -17.65 6.95
#